data_f7fcea64c69786cbd1e500d490194eaf
#
_entry.id   f7fcea64c69786cbd1e500d490194eaf
#
_cell.length_a   1.000
_cell.length_b   1.000
_cell.length_c   1.000
_cell.angle_alpha   90.00
_cell.angle_beta   90.00
_cell.angle_gamma   90.00
#
_symmetry.space_group_name_H-M   'P 1'
#
loop_
_entity.id
_entity.type
_entity.pdbx_description
1 polymer ?
#
loop_
_entity_poly.entity_id
_entity_poly.type
_entity_poly.pdbx_seq_one_letter_code
_entity_poly.pdbx_strand_id
1 'polypeptide(L)'
;MIRVFAFLAVLFASTLQAAEKRPNILWLIAEDFGPHLGCYGTKEVSTPVLDGLAAKGMRFTRFYTTAPVCSASRSAFNTGMYQTTIGAHHHRSHRDDGYTLPAGVRLISERMREAGYFTANVKELPQEAGFKGSGKTDWNFAPPMKPFQSHKWDDLKQHQPFYAQVNFQETHRTFHGAPHADPA
;
A
#
# COMPACT_ATOMS: atom_id res chain seq x y z
N MET A 1 -1.11 58.64 -2.19
CA MET A 1 -0.18 57.48 -2.13
C MET A 1 -0.54 56.42 -1.04
N ILE A 2 -1.04 56.81 0.12
CA ILE A 2 -1.37 55.85 1.24
C ILE A 2 -2.50 54.84 0.91
N ARG A 3 -3.48 55.24 0.09
CA ARG A 3 -4.62 54.38 -0.27
C ARG A 3 -4.29 53.20 -1.24
N VAL A 4 -3.25 53.36 -2.05
CA VAL A 4 -2.82 52.32 -3.00
C VAL A 4 -2.03 51.21 -2.29
N PHE A 5 -1.25 51.56 -1.26
CA PHE A 5 -0.52 50.59 -0.46
C PHE A 5 -1.42 49.69 0.38
N ALA A 6 -2.56 50.22 0.87
CA ALA A 6 -3.51 49.41 1.62
C ALA A 6 -4.21 48.34 0.76
N PHE A 7 -4.49 48.64 -0.52
CA PHE A 7 -5.09 47.70 -1.46
C PHE A 7 -4.15 46.56 -1.88
N LEU A 8 -2.86 46.83 -2.04
CA LEU A 8 -1.85 45.83 -2.34
C LEU A 8 -1.58 44.89 -1.16
N ALA A 9 -1.64 45.40 0.07
CA ALA A 9 -1.50 44.54 1.29
C ALA A 9 -2.66 43.58 1.49
N VAL A 10 -3.88 43.97 1.13
CA VAL A 10 -5.07 43.10 1.20
C VAL A 10 -5.03 42.00 0.12
N LEU A 11 -4.50 42.29 -1.07
CA LEU A 11 -4.33 41.30 -2.15
C LEU A 11 -3.24 40.25 -1.82
N PHE A 12 -2.22 40.60 -1.04
CA PHE A 12 -1.19 39.66 -0.61
C PHE A 12 -1.62 38.78 0.57
N ALA A 13 -2.56 39.24 1.40
CA ALA A 13 -3.09 38.46 2.52
C ALA A 13 -4.06 37.32 2.10
N SER A 14 -4.60 37.39 0.90
CA SER A 14 -5.58 36.39 0.40
C SER A 14 -4.95 35.12 -0.15
N THR A 15 -3.62 34.99 -0.21
CA THR A 15 -2.93 33.81 -0.76
C THR A 15 -2.33 32.87 0.28
N LEU A 16 -2.46 33.20 1.57
CA LEU A 16 -2.14 32.26 2.65
C LEU A 16 -3.32 31.33 2.91
N GLN A 17 -3.77 30.65 1.84
CA GLN A 17 -4.62 29.49 2.02
C GLN A 17 -3.71 28.43 2.68
N ALA A 18 -3.98 28.14 3.96
CA ALA A 18 -3.26 27.09 4.66
C ALA A 18 -3.34 25.83 3.80
N ALA A 19 -2.20 25.36 3.32
CA ALA A 19 -2.16 24.16 2.51
C ALA A 19 -2.87 23.06 3.30
N GLU A 20 -3.98 22.56 2.76
CA GLU A 20 -4.78 21.54 3.42
C GLU A 20 -3.86 20.38 3.77
N LYS A 21 -3.78 20.05 5.07
CA LYS A 21 -2.84 19.04 5.55
C LYS A 21 -3.24 17.68 4.97
N ARG A 22 -2.53 17.22 3.96
CA ARG A 22 -2.79 15.94 3.31
C ARG A 22 -2.59 14.80 4.31
N PRO A 23 -3.51 13.82 4.37
CA PRO A 23 -3.40 12.71 5.32
C PRO A 23 -2.23 11.80 4.98
N ASN A 24 -1.65 11.17 6.00
CA ASN A 24 -0.77 10.03 5.82
C ASN A 24 -1.60 8.83 5.36
N ILE A 25 -1.03 8.02 4.46
CA ILE A 25 -1.67 6.81 3.94
C ILE A 25 -0.81 5.61 4.34
N LEU A 26 -1.38 4.75 5.18
CA LEU A 26 -0.78 3.49 5.58
C LEU A 26 -1.63 2.34 5.04
N TRP A 27 -1.04 1.52 4.19
CA TRP A 27 -1.67 0.36 3.60
C TRP A 27 -1.12 -0.92 4.22
N LEU A 28 -1.94 -1.60 5.03
CA LEU A 28 -1.62 -2.88 5.65
C LEU A 28 -2.15 -4.01 4.76
N ILE A 29 -1.27 -4.88 4.29
CA ILE A 29 -1.58 -5.92 3.30
C ILE A 29 -1.29 -7.29 3.91
N ALA A 30 -2.34 -8.05 4.20
CA ALA A 30 -2.23 -9.45 4.59
C ALA A 30 -2.24 -10.34 3.34
N GLU A 31 -1.35 -11.35 3.33
CA GLU A 31 -1.24 -12.32 2.24
C GLU A 31 -2.30 -13.44 2.41
N ASP A 32 -2.79 -13.98 1.28
CA ASP A 32 -3.67 -15.17 1.23
C ASP A 32 -4.82 -15.13 2.25
N PHE A 33 -5.33 -13.93 2.53
CA PHE A 33 -6.28 -13.66 3.60
C PHE A 33 -7.69 -13.43 3.04
N GLY A 34 -8.66 -14.19 3.56
CA GLY A 34 -10.07 -14.04 3.25
C GLY A 34 -10.80 -13.19 4.31
N PRO A 35 -12.14 -13.09 4.24
CA PRO A 35 -12.92 -12.27 5.16
C PRO A 35 -13.12 -12.95 6.54
N HIS A 36 -12.09 -13.65 7.05
CA HIS A 36 -12.15 -14.44 8.30
C HIS A 36 -11.84 -13.56 9.51
N LEU A 37 -12.66 -12.52 9.71
CA LEU A 37 -12.56 -11.57 10.82
C LEU A 37 -13.89 -11.51 11.58
N GLY A 38 -13.87 -11.13 12.86
CA GLY A 38 -15.08 -10.95 13.67
C GLY A 38 -16.03 -9.93 13.05
N CYS A 39 -15.52 -8.82 12.52
CA CYS A 39 -16.33 -7.78 11.86
C CYS A 39 -17.04 -8.27 10.58
N TYR A 40 -16.65 -9.39 10.01
CA TYR A 40 -17.33 -10.07 8.90
C TYR A 40 -18.18 -11.25 9.33
N GLY A 41 -18.30 -11.50 10.65
CA GLY A 41 -19.19 -12.53 11.22
C GLY A 41 -18.53 -13.87 11.50
N THR A 42 -17.20 -14.00 11.35
CA THR A 42 -16.45 -15.21 11.72
C THR A 42 -16.36 -15.29 13.23
N LYS A 43 -16.91 -16.36 13.82
CA LYS A 43 -16.98 -16.56 15.27
C LYS A 43 -15.81 -17.36 15.83
N GLU A 44 -15.12 -18.08 14.98
CA GLU A 44 -14.03 -19.01 15.30
C GLU A 44 -12.73 -18.29 15.63
N VAL A 45 -12.64 -17.01 15.30
CA VAL A 45 -11.46 -16.17 15.53
C VAL A 45 -11.81 -14.91 16.31
N SER A 46 -10.91 -14.47 17.18
CA SER A 46 -11.02 -13.20 17.89
C SER A 46 -10.11 -12.17 17.26
N THR A 47 -10.69 -11.10 16.70
CA THR A 47 -9.96 -10.04 15.99
C THR A 47 -10.30 -8.63 16.50
N PRO A 48 -10.22 -8.38 17.84
CA PRO A 48 -10.78 -7.18 18.45
C PRO A 48 -10.16 -5.87 17.93
N VAL A 49 -8.88 -5.88 17.57
CA VAL A 49 -8.20 -4.70 17.04
C VAL A 49 -8.71 -4.34 15.64
N LEU A 50 -8.84 -5.34 14.75
CA LEU A 50 -9.36 -5.14 13.39
C LEU A 50 -10.86 -4.83 13.42
N ASP A 51 -11.61 -5.46 14.32
CA ASP A 51 -13.04 -5.18 14.53
C ASP A 51 -13.24 -3.74 15.03
N GLY A 52 -12.39 -3.28 15.94
CA GLY A 52 -12.38 -1.90 16.42
C GLY A 52 -12.01 -0.89 15.33
N LEU A 53 -11.10 -1.24 14.43
CA LEU A 53 -10.76 -0.42 13.26
C LEU A 53 -11.94 -0.35 12.28
N ALA A 54 -12.58 -1.49 12.01
CA ALA A 54 -13.77 -1.57 11.14
C ALA A 54 -14.95 -0.76 11.68
N ALA A 55 -15.13 -0.72 13.01
CA ALA A 55 -16.19 0.06 13.66
C ALA A 55 -15.98 1.58 13.54
N LYS A 56 -14.73 2.03 13.40
CA LYS A 56 -14.37 3.45 13.28
C LYS A 56 -14.18 3.92 11.84
N GLY A 57 -14.15 2.98 10.90
CA GLY A 57 -13.87 3.25 9.49
C GLY A 57 -14.96 2.73 8.57
N MET A 58 -14.58 2.50 7.33
CA MET A 58 -15.46 1.93 6.31
C MET A 58 -15.12 0.45 6.10
N ARG A 59 -16.12 -0.41 6.20
CA ARG A 59 -16.02 -1.85 5.93
C ARG A 59 -16.63 -2.16 4.56
N PHE A 60 -15.84 -2.74 3.67
CA PHE A 60 -16.30 -3.18 2.35
C PHE A 60 -16.77 -4.63 2.43
N THR A 61 -18.03 -4.89 2.10
CA THR A 61 -18.62 -6.25 2.10
C THR A 61 -18.47 -6.96 0.76
N ARG A 62 -18.12 -6.21 -0.30
CA ARG A 62 -17.94 -6.73 -1.66
C ARG A 62 -16.69 -6.10 -2.27
N PHE A 63 -15.53 -6.51 -1.77
CA PHE A 63 -14.24 -6.08 -2.29
C PHE A 63 -13.51 -7.31 -2.82
N TYR A 64 -13.13 -7.26 -4.10
CA TYR A 64 -12.54 -8.40 -4.80
C TYR A 64 -11.19 -8.01 -5.36
N THR A 65 -10.23 -8.93 -5.30
CA THR A 65 -9.00 -8.80 -6.06
C THR A 65 -9.27 -9.11 -7.54
N THR A 66 -8.48 -8.54 -8.43
CA THR A 66 -8.60 -8.77 -9.88
C THR A 66 -8.07 -10.14 -10.32
N ALA A 67 -7.25 -10.77 -9.47
CA ALA A 67 -6.75 -12.13 -9.65
C ALA A 67 -6.43 -12.75 -8.28
N PRO A 68 -6.78 -14.02 -8.05
CA PRO A 68 -6.56 -14.69 -6.75
C PRO A 68 -5.15 -15.25 -6.62
N VAL A 69 -4.13 -14.49 -7.06
CA VAL A 69 -2.73 -14.92 -7.04
C VAL A 69 -1.79 -13.73 -6.86
N CYS A 70 -0.73 -13.91 -6.07
CA CYS A 70 0.14 -12.85 -5.55
C CYS A 70 0.63 -11.89 -6.62
N SER A 71 1.41 -12.36 -7.61
CA SER A 71 2.07 -11.50 -8.57
C SER A 71 1.12 -10.76 -9.50
N ALA A 72 0.07 -11.43 -9.97
CA ALA A 72 -0.94 -10.81 -10.82
C ALA A 72 -1.75 -9.75 -10.06
N SER A 73 -2.22 -10.07 -8.84
CA SER A 73 -2.92 -9.13 -7.99
C SER A 73 -2.05 -7.93 -7.60
N ARG A 74 -0.77 -8.17 -7.21
CA ARG A 74 0.17 -7.12 -6.84
C ARG A 74 0.53 -6.21 -8.00
N SER A 75 0.67 -6.76 -9.19
CA SER A 75 0.87 -5.96 -10.41
C SER A 75 -0.33 -5.06 -10.68
N ALA A 76 -1.54 -5.58 -10.51
CA ALA A 76 -2.76 -4.81 -10.74
C ALA A 76 -2.95 -3.69 -9.72
N PHE A 77 -2.91 -3.98 -8.41
CA PHE A 77 -3.20 -2.95 -7.42
C PHE A 77 -2.10 -1.89 -7.29
N ASN A 78 -0.84 -2.23 -7.61
CA ASN A 78 0.24 -1.24 -7.60
C ASN A 78 0.26 -0.34 -8.85
N THR A 79 -0.40 -0.73 -9.94
CA THR A 79 -0.50 0.08 -11.15
C THR A 79 -1.87 0.73 -11.34
N GLY A 80 -2.90 0.24 -10.63
CA GLY A 80 -4.29 0.62 -10.86
C GLY A 80 -4.86 0.11 -12.18
N MET A 81 -4.20 -0.90 -12.80
CA MET A 81 -4.59 -1.48 -14.07
C MET A 81 -4.89 -2.96 -13.91
N TYR A 82 -5.83 -3.49 -14.69
CA TYR A 82 -6.00 -4.94 -14.76
C TYR A 82 -4.72 -5.61 -15.25
N GLN A 83 -4.32 -6.67 -14.60
CA GLN A 83 -3.10 -7.42 -14.91
C GLN A 83 -3.07 -7.94 -16.36
N THR A 84 -4.23 -8.25 -16.95
CA THR A 84 -4.35 -8.65 -18.35
C THR A 84 -4.02 -7.51 -19.30
N THR A 85 -4.43 -6.28 -18.98
CA THR A 85 -4.16 -5.09 -19.78
C THR A 85 -2.67 -4.77 -19.87
N ILE A 86 -1.94 -5.04 -18.78
CA ILE A 86 -0.51 -4.76 -18.67
C ILE A 86 0.37 -5.99 -18.86
N GLY A 87 -0.15 -7.10 -19.42
CA GLY A 87 0.62 -8.32 -19.68
C GLY A 87 1.19 -9.02 -18.43
N ALA A 88 0.64 -8.74 -17.24
CA ALA A 88 1.15 -9.19 -15.95
C ALA A 88 0.26 -10.25 -15.28
N HIS A 89 -0.48 -11.06 -16.06
CA HIS A 89 -1.50 -11.98 -15.59
C HIS A 89 -1.00 -13.37 -15.16
N HIS A 90 0.26 -13.68 -15.41
CA HIS A 90 0.84 -14.97 -15.00
C HIS A 90 1.22 -14.97 -13.52
N HIS A 91 1.21 -16.15 -12.89
CA HIS A 91 1.77 -16.35 -11.55
C HIS A 91 3.28 -16.50 -11.64
N ARG A 92 3.98 -15.39 -11.75
CA ARG A 92 5.44 -15.38 -11.82
C ARG A 92 5.97 -14.09 -11.20
N SER A 93 6.68 -14.23 -10.12
CA SER A 93 7.38 -13.13 -9.50
C SER A 93 8.69 -12.85 -10.21
N HIS A 94 9.06 -11.59 -10.31
CA HIS A 94 10.38 -11.16 -10.78
C HIS A 94 10.77 -11.76 -12.13
N ARG A 95 10.01 -11.41 -13.16
CA ARG A 95 10.32 -11.78 -14.54
C ARG A 95 11.76 -11.38 -14.88
N ASP A 96 12.51 -12.31 -15.46
CA ASP A 96 13.89 -12.14 -15.92
C ASP A 96 14.00 -11.82 -17.42
N ASP A 97 12.86 -11.73 -18.12
CA ASP A 97 12.77 -11.38 -19.54
C ASP A 97 12.87 -9.87 -19.82
N GLY A 98 13.10 -9.06 -18.79
CA GLY A 98 13.23 -7.60 -18.91
C GLY A 98 11.93 -6.88 -19.28
N TYR A 99 10.77 -7.54 -19.16
CA TYR A 99 9.48 -6.93 -19.48
C TYR A 99 9.24 -5.70 -18.63
N THR A 100 8.93 -4.57 -19.27
CA THR A 100 8.59 -3.30 -18.63
C THR A 100 7.11 -2.97 -18.84
N LEU A 101 6.57 -2.13 -17.96
CA LEU A 101 5.19 -1.67 -18.10
C LEU A 101 5.00 -0.88 -19.40
N PRO A 102 3.79 -0.95 -20.00
CA PRO A 102 3.45 -0.11 -21.16
C PRO A 102 3.62 1.38 -20.85
N ALA A 103 3.91 2.16 -21.88
CA ALA A 103 4.09 3.60 -21.76
C ALA A 103 2.87 4.25 -21.07
N GLY A 104 3.13 5.13 -20.11
CA GLY A 104 2.10 5.82 -19.33
C GLY A 104 1.54 5.04 -18.14
N VAL A 105 1.78 3.73 -18.04
CA VAL A 105 1.44 2.94 -16.84
C VAL A 105 2.53 3.11 -15.80
N ARG A 106 2.14 3.50 -14.58
CA ARG A 106 3.08 3.84 -13.51
C ARG A 106 2.61 3.26 -12.19
N LEU A 107 3.56 3.02 -11.30
CA LEU A 107 3.26 2.57 -9.94
C LEU A 107 2.54 3.66 -9.14
N ILE A 108 1.66 3.23 -8.25
CA ILE A 108 1.01 4.13 -7.28
C ILE A 108 2.05 4.89 -6.45
N SER A 109 3.15 4.25 -6.06
CA SER A 109 4.24 4.89 -5.32
C SER A 109 4.91 6.04 -6.08
N GLU A 110 5.04 5.94 -7.42
CA GLU A 110 5.56 7.00 -8.25
C GLU A 110 4.58 8.18 -8.32
N ARG A 111 3.29 7.90 -8.51
CA ARG A 111 2.23 8.92 -8.52
C ARG A 111 2.12 9.63 -7.18
N MET A 112 2.20 8.89 -6.08
CA MET A 112 2.19 9.46 -4.74
C MET A 112 3.41 10.35 -4.48
N ARG A 113 4.58 9.96 -4.96
CA ARG A 113 5.80 10.77 -4.87
C ARG A 113 5.69 12.07 -5.64
N GLU A 114 5.13 12.05 -6.85
CA GLU A 114 4.84 13.26 -7.62
C GLU A 114 3.84 14.18 -6.95
N ALA A 115 2.87 13.59 -6.25
CA ALA A 115 1.94 14.33 -5.40
C ALA A 115 2.60 14.85 -4.10
N GLY A 116 3.92 14.64 -3.91
CA GLY A 116 4.68 15.14 -2.76
C GLY A 116 4.57 14.28 -1.50
N TYR A 117 4.22 13.01 -1.64
CA TYR A 117 4.27 12.05 -0.53
C TYR A 117 5.64 11.39 -0.45
N PHE A 118 6.12 11.18 0.76
CA PHE A 118 7.22 10.26 1.00
C PHE A 118 6.71 8.82 0.85
N THR A 119 7.45 7.94 0.16
CA THR A 119 6.96 6.59 -0.17
C THR A 119 7.82 5.50 0.44
N ALA A 120 7.18 4.52 1.10
CA ALA A 120 7.87 3.39 1.72
C ALA A 120 7.17 2.05 1.49
N ASN A 121 7.98 0.99 1.33
CA ASN A 121 7.54 -0.39 1.47
C ASN A 121 8.26 -0.98 2.69
N VAL A 122 7.59 -0.93 3.83
CA VAL A 122 8.21 -1.10 5.15
C VAL A 122 8.57 -2.55 5.41
N LYS A 123 9.84 -2.79 5.72
CA LYS A 123 10.40 -4.06 6.20
C LYS A 123 10.82 -3.97 7.66
N GLU A 124 11.41 -2.84 8.03
CA GLU A 124 11.92 -2.58 9.38
C GLU A 124 10.85 -1.83 10.16
N LEU A 125 10.19 -2.54 11.05
CA LEU A 125 9.22 -2.03 12.01
C LEU A 125 9.89 -1.81 13.37
N PRO A 126 9.31 -1.00 14.26
CA PRO A 126 9.78 -0.91 15.64
C PRO A 126 9.85 -2.28 16.31
N GLN A 127 10.83 -2.48 17.19
CA GLN A 127 11.03 -3.77 17.86
C GLN A 127 9.78 -4.20 18.65
N GLU A 128 9.05 -3.26 19.20
CA GLU A 128 7.81 -3.47 19.95
C GLU A 128 6.67 -4.05 19.09
N ALA A 129 6.76 -3.94 17.79
CA ALA A 129 5.78 -4.53 16.88
C ALA A 129 5.82 -6.07 16.92
N GLY A 130 6.97 -6.66 17.28
CA GLY A 130 7.15 -8.10 17.40
C GLY A 130 7.18 -8.87 16.07
N PHE A 131 7.15 -8.19 14.92
CA PHE A 131 7.22 -8.79 13.59
C PHE A 131 7.97 -7.87 12.61
N LYS A 132 8.27 -8.38 11.42
CA LYS A 132 8.90 -7.63 10.33
C LYS A 132 7.97 -7.58 9.12
N GLY A 133 7.96 -6.47 8.41
CA GLY A 133 7.31 -6.42 7.11
C GLY A 133 8.09 -7.23 6.07
N SER A 134 7.41 -7.93 5.18
CA SER A 134 8.07 -8.72 4.14
C SER A 134 8.70 -7.83 3.04
N GLY A 135 8.13 -6.65 2.83
CA GLY A 135 8.52 -5.76 1.73
C GLY A 135 8.26 -6.35 0.36
N LYS A 136 7.40 -7.36 0.29
CA LYS A 136 7.08 -8.11 -0.92
C LYS A 136 6.51 -7.20 -2.01
N THR A 137 7.04 -7.33 -3.22
CA THR A 137 6.55 -6.67 -4.43
C THR A 137 5.95 -7.65 -5.42
N ASP A 138 6.63 -8.73 -5.73
CA ASP A 138 6.20 -9.84 -6.60
C ASP A 138 5.59 -9.38 -7.94
N TRP A 139 6.06 -8.28 -8.51
CA TRP A 139 5.49 -7.77 -9.75
C TRP A 139 5.91 -8.61 -10.96
N ASN A 140 5.00 -8.77 -11.91
CA ASN A 140 5.25 -9.43 -13.20
C ASN A 140 5.82 -8.48 -14.25
N PHE A 141 6.66 -7.55 -13.85
CA PHE A 141 7.40 -6.61 -14.69
C PHE A 141 8.68 -6.18 -13.98
N ALA A 142 9.66 -5.75 -14.74
CA ALA A 142 10.87 -5.16 -14.19
C ALA A 142 10.51 -3.84 -13.48
N PRO A 143 10.80 -3.72 -12.18
CA PRO A 143 10.46 -2.51 -11.44
C PRO A 143 11.31 -1.33 -11.90
N PRO A 144 10.80 -0.08 -11.76
CA PRO A 144 11.64 1.09 -11.91
C PRO A 144 12.75 1.10 -10.84
N MET A 145 13.81 1.84 -11.09
CA MET A 145 15.05 1.79 -10.29
C MET A 145 14.86 2.07 -8.79
N LYS A 146 13.87 2.88 -8.42
CA LYS A 146 13.51 3.16 -7.02
C LYS A 146 11.99 3.26 -6.86
N PRO A 147 11.29 2.14 -6.76
CA PRO A 147 9.85 2.15 -6.62
C PRO A 147 9.38 2.80 -5.31
N PHE A 148 10.18 2.72 -4.25
CA PHE A 148 9.96 3.36 -2.96
C PHE A 148 11.23 4.06 -2.48
N GLN A 149 11.07 5.11 -1.66
CA GLN A 149 12.19 5.89 -1.11
C GLN A 149 12.81 5.23 0.12
N SER A 150 12.01 4.48 0.90
CA SER A 150 12.46 3.81 2.12
C SER A 150 11.81 2.45 2.35
N HIS A 151 12.38 1.69 3.28
CA HIS A 151 11.85 0.45 3.84
C HIS A 151 11.78 0.48 5.37
N LYS A 152 12.02 1.65 5.99
CA LYS A 152 12.08 1.82 7.43
C LYS A 152 10.87 2.57 7.96
N TRP A 153 10.30 2.08 9.06
CA TRP A 153 9.21 2.74 9.76
C TRP A 153 9.60 4.12 10.32
N ASP A 154 10.81 4.23 10.86
CA ASP A 154 11.25 5.46 11.50
C ASP A 154 11.37 6.65 10.54
N ASP A 155 11.64 6.38 9.27
CA ASP A 155 11.66 7.43 8.25
C ASP A 155 10.28 8.09 8.05
N LEU A 156 9.18 7.35 8.33
CA LEU A 156 7.82 7.88 8.20
C LEU A 156 7.53 8.98 9.23
N LYS A 157 8.18 8.92 10.40
CA LYS A 157 8.03 9.94 11.44
C LYS A 157 8.62 11.29 11.00
N GLN A 158 9.67 11.23 10.19
CA GLN A 158 10.42 12.41 9.75
C GLN A 158 9.90 12.99 8.43
N HIS A 159 9.16 12.19 7.64
CA HIS A 159 8.71 12.56 6.31
C HIS A 159 7.19 12.43 6.18
N GLN A 160 6.50 13.55 6.23
CA GLN A 160 5.03 13.61 6.09
C GLN A 160 4.64 14.67 5.05
N PRO A 161 3.57 14.44 4.28
CA PRO A 161 2.72 13.24 4.28
C PRO A 161 3.44 12.03 3.68
N PHE A 162 3.12 10.83 4.14
CA PHE A 162 3.67 9.62 3.59
C PHE A 162 2.60 8.69 2.98
N TYR A 163 3.03 7.89 2.00
CA TYR A 163 2.35 6.70 1.51
C TYR A 163 3.23 5.50 1.82
N ALA A 164 2.75 4.60 2.66
CA ALA A 164 3.51 3.43 3.09
C ALA A 164 2.71 2.14 2.94
N GLN A 165 3.38 1.08 2.49
CA GLN A 165 2.88 -0.29 2.48
C GLN A 165 3.60 -1.09 3.56
N VAL A 166 2.85 -1.89 4.32
CA VAL A 166 3.37 -2.94 5.21
C VAL A 166 2.75 -4.25 4.75
N ASN A 167 3.58 -5.18 4.32
CA ASN A 167 3.16 -6.48 3.83
C ASN A 167 3.43 -7.53 4.91
N PHE A 168 2.37 -8.21 5.37
CA PHE A 168 2.44 -9.26 6.38
C PHE A 168 2.62 -10.62 5.69
N GLN A 169 3.57 -11.40 6.18
CA GLN A 169 3.83 -12.74 5.65
C GLN A 169 3.26 -13.85 6.55
N GLU A 170 2.82 -13.51 7.74
CA GLU A 170 2.31 -14.46 8.73
C GLU A 170 1.08 -15.23 8.26
N THR A 171 0.30 -14.61 7.35
CA THR A 171 -0.88 -15.26 6.73
C THR A 171 -0.53 -15.98 5.43
N HIS A 172 0.70 -15.88 4.93
CA HIS A 172 1.13 -16.51 3.70
C HIS A 172 1.36 -18.02 3.91
N ARG A 173 0.76 -18.81 3.05
CA ARG A 173 0.91 -20.26 3.06
C ARG A 173 2.37 -20.64 2.70
N THR A 174 2.98 -21.49 3.52
CA THR A 174 4.25 -22.14 3.17
C THR A 174 3.98 -23.28 2.18
N PHE A 175 4.44 -23.13 0.94
CA PHE A 175 4.22 -24.13 -0.10
C PHE A 175 5.25 -25.27 -0.07
N HIS A 176 6.26 -25.25 0.79
CA HIS A 176 7.33 -26.23 0.86
C HIS A 176 7.44 -26.86 2.25
N GLY A 177 7.18 -28.16 2.31
CA GLY A 177 7.75 -29.07 3.30
C GLY A 177 7.14 -29.15 4.69
N ALA A 178 6.01 -28.51 4.97
CA ALA A 178 5.20 -28.96 6.12
C ALA A 178 4.49 -30.25 5.70
N PRO A 179 4.68 -31.38 6.41
CA PRO A 179 3.81 -32.52 6.21
C PRO A 179 2.38 -32.02 6.41
N HIS A 180 1.50 -32.26 5.46
CA HIS A 180 0.07 -32.13 5.71
C HIS A 180 -0.23 -33.06 6.88
N ALA A 181 -0.40 -32.50 8.07
CA ALA A 181 -1.18 -33.15 9.08
C ALA A 181 -2.62 -33.11 8.52
N ASP A 182 -3.05 -34.19 7.90
CA ASP A 182 -4.45 -34.37 7.66
C ASP A 182 -5.16 -34.27 9.01
N PRO A 183 -6.13 -33.39 9.15
CA PRO A 183 -6.96 -33.38 10.35
C PRO A 183 -7.71 -34.71 10.33
N ALA A 184 -7.38 -35.57 11.30
CA ALA A 184 -8.12 -36.77 11.60
C ALA A 184 -9.56 -36.45 11.99
#